data_71981ba66619b80a18437beb82d67903
#
_entry.id   71981ba66619b80a18437beb82d67903
#
_cell.length_a   1.000
_cell.length_b   1.000
_cell.length_c   1.000
_cell.angle_alpha   90.00
_cell.angle_beta   90.00
_cell.angle_gamma   90.00
#
_symmetry.space_group_name_H-M   'P 1'
#
loop_
_entity.id
_entity.type
_entity.pdbx_description
1 polymer ?
#
loop_
_entity_poly.entity_id
_entity_poly.type
_entity_poly.pdbx_seq_one_letter_code
_entity_poly.pdbx_strand_id
1 'polypeptide(L)'
;AYDGSTNTQANAARAIAIGQGAKSNTVDSVAMGTGANVASGSNYKGEAYARGVAIGNLATSQGIQGVAIGNGAAHYRDNAVALGNNAKTRAMDGIAIGNNAESGIQNDPQYKVNNSVAVGNSARAHGGSGVALGNDTYALGGSSVAAGNAAWALGERSTAIGNNAHSEGYGSIAMGREASALSTQDGDKKNVVAIGDDAQATGSRSIALGVSAQAGTLERVRDRSVYKDNPELITKLKAQKEVTDAVAIGSEASVQENEGLALGSKATVNNVRGVALGANSATAAPVSTASETINGLKYNYAGGTADSTVSVGKTGMERTVTNVAAGRISAT
;
A
#
# COMPACT_ATOMS: atom_id res chain seq x y z
N ALA A 1 -37.39 -35.78 -2.27
CA ALA A 1 -38.14 -35.97 -1.04
C ALA A 1 -38.02 -34.72 -0.18
N TYR A 2 -39.14 -34.12 0.18
CA TYR A 2 -39.23 -32.97 1.11
C TYR A 2 -39.05 -33.53 2.53
N ASP A 3 -38.00 -33.14 3.23
CA ASP A 3 -37.70 -33.68 4.56
C ASP A 3 -38.34 -32.89 5.72
N GLY A 4 -39.30 -32.03 5.47
CA GLY A 4 -40.13 -31.39 6.50
C GLY A 4 -39.41 -30.56 7.58
N SER A 5 -38.08 -30.46 7.61
CA SER A 5 -37.33 -29.90 8.74
C SER A 5 -36.91 -28.41 8.60
N THR A 6 -37.12 -27.80 7.44
CA THR A 6 -36.75 -26.38 7.21
C THR A 6 -37.91 -25.60 6.60
N ASN A 7 -38.73 -24.99 7.46
CA ASN A 7 -39.85 -24.16 7.01
C ASN A 7 -39.35 -22.79 6.51
N THR A 8 -39.88 -22.40 5.34
CA THR A 8 -39.75 -21.02 4.86
C THR A 8 -40.57 -20.10 5.74
N GLN A 9 -40.00 -18.99 6.23
CA GLN A 9 -40.61 -18.13 7.24
C GLN A 9 -40.50 -16.63 6.86
N ALA A 10 -41.64 -15.97 6.73
CA ALA A 10 -41.76 -14.51 6.68
C ALA A 10 -42.38 -14.05 8.00
N ASN A 11 -41.56 -13.73 9.00
CA ASN A 11 -41.96 -13.54 10.39
C ASN A 11 -42.27 -12.08 10.77
N ALA A 12 -42.11 -11.12 9.84
CA ALA A 12 -42.32 -9.72 10.12
C ALA A 12 -43.19 -9.02 9.08
N ALA A 13 -43.67 -7.83 9.41
CA ALA A 13 -44.52 -7.05 8.51
C ALA A 13 -43.78 -6.74 7.19
N ARG A 14 -44.47 -6.96 6.08
CA ARG A 14 -43.96 -6.77 4.71
C ARG A 14 -42.68 -7.56 4.38
N ALA A 15 -42.48 -8.69 5.09
CA ALA A 15 -41.34 -9.57 4.85
C ALA A 15 -41.65 -10.54 3.69
N ILE A 16 -40.65 -10.84 2.88
CA ILE A 16 -40.73 -11.81 1.79
C ILE A 16 -39.72 -12.94 2.04
N ALA A 17 -40.18 -14.20 2.05
CA ALA A 17 -39.29 -15.35 2.14
C ALA A 17 -39.63 -16.35 1.02
N ILE A 18 -38.67 -16.70 0.16
CA ILE A 18 -38.82 -17.61 -0.96
C ILE A 18 -37.66 -18.61 -0.99
N GLY A 19 -37.95 -19.90 -0.94
CA GLY A 19 -36.93 -20.97 -0.98
C GLY A 19 -36.95 -21.84 0.26
N GLN A 20 -36.40 -23.04 0.16
CA GLN A 20 -36.37 -24.00 1.27
C GLN A 20 -35.55 -23.41 2.44
N GLY A 21 -36.15 -23.32 3.61
CA GLY A 21 -35.50 -22.79 4.81
C GLY A 21 -35.18 -21.30 4.75
N ALA A 22 -35.69 -20.53 3.78
CA ALA A 22 -35.52 -19.08 3.75
C ALA A 22 -36.21 -18.43 4.94
N LYS A 23 -35.55 -17.48 5.61
CA LYS A 23 -36.06 -16.78 6.79
C LYS A 23 -35.96 -15.28 6.63
N SER A 24 -37.10 -14.58 6.69
CA SER A 24 -37.16 -13.11 6.66
C SER A 24 -37.78 -12.64 7.98
N ASN A 25 -36.92 -12.25 8.94
CA ASN A 25 -37.32 -12.03 10.33
C ASN A 25 -37.44 -10.55 10.72
N THR A 26 -37.28 -9.63 9.77
CA THR A 26 -37.32 -8.21 10.03
C THR A 26 -38.28 -7.48 9.10
N VAL A 27 -38.73 -6.30 9.52
CA VAL A 27 -39.70 -5.50 8.74
C VAL A 27 -39.09 -5.04 7.40
N ASP A 28 -39.92 -5.08 6.33
CA ASP A 28 -39.51 -4.64 4.99
C ASP A 28 -38.32 -5.41 4.42
N SER A 29 -38.18 -6.69 4.71
CA SER A 29 -37.02 -7.49 4.33
C SER A 29 -37.33 -8.56 3.28
N VAL A 30 -36.27 -8.99 2.57
CA VAL A 30 -36.37 -10.02 1.52
C VAL A 30 -35.32 -11.11 1.77
N ALA A 31 -35.76 -12.35 1.91
CA ALA A 31 -34.92 -13.55 1.92
C ALA A 31 -35.30 -14.45 0.75
N MET A 32 -34.41 -14.66 -0.22
CA MET A 32 -34.69 -15.49 -1.41
C MET A 32 -33.53 -16.43 -1.69
N GLY A 33 -33.81 -17.73 -1.65
CA GLY A 33 -32.85 -18.80 -1.87
C GLY A 33 -32.84 -19.83 -0.75
N THR A 34 -32.29 -21.01 -0.98
CA THR A 34 -32.19 -22.07 0.02
C THR A 34 -31.37 -21.59 1.22
N GLY A 35 -31.95 -21.59 2.40
CA GLY A 35 -31.26 -21.11 3.62
C GLY A 35 -30.94 -19.63 3.67
N ALA A 36 -31.47 -18.82 2.74
CA ALA A 36 -31.29 -17.34 2.81
C ALA A 36 -31.87 -16.81 4.12
N ASN A 37 -31.14 -15.94 4.81
CA ASN A 37 -31.53 -15.50 6.15
C ASN A 37 -31.38 -13.99 6.33
N VAL A 38 -32.50 -13.29 6.54
CA VAL A 38 -32.46 -11.95 7.15
C VAL A 38 -32.68 -12.12 8.64
N ALA A 39 -31.62 -11.92 9.41
CA ALA A 39 -31.60 -12.18 10.84
C ALA A 39 -32.41 -11.15 11.62
N SER A 40 -33.05 -11.59 12.70
CA SER A 40 -33.60 -10.70 13.73
C SER A 40 -32.50 -10.28 14.70
N GLY A 41 -32.63 -9.10 15.29
CA GLY A 41 -31.68 -8.58 16.26
C GLY A 41 -31.68 -7.05 16.29
N SER A 42 -30.67 -6.49 16.92
CA SER A 42 -30.42 -5.05 16.93
C SER A 42 -28.95 -4.74 16.65
N ASN A 43 -28.70 -3.53 16.16
CA ASN A 43 -27.34 -3.03 15.97
C ASN A 43 -26.72 -2.61 17.35
N TYR A 44 -25.48 -2.15 17.32
CA TYR A 44 -24.75 -1.72 18.54
C TYR A 44 -25.40 -0.52 19.27
N LYS A 45 -26.32 0.20 18.62
CA LYS A 45 -27.12 1.28 19.23
C LYS A 45 -28.43 0.79 19.82
N GLY A 46 -28.72 -0.53 19.74
CA GLY A 46 -29.99 -1.12 20.16
C GLY A 46 -31.15 -0.92 19.17
N GLU A 47 -30.91 -0.40 17.98
CA GLU A 47 -31.93 -0.27 16.92
C GLU A 47 -32.20 -1.61 16.28
N ALA A 48 -33.47 -2.00 16.15
CA ALA A 48 -33.86 -3.26 15.55
C ALA A 48 -33.45 -3.33 14.07
N TYR A 49 -32.96 -4.49 13.62
CA TYR A 49 -32.66 -4.73 12.19
C TYR A 49 -33.92 -4.57 11.36
N ALA A 50 -33.78 -3.97 10.19
CA ALA A 50 -34.88 -3.72 9.25
C ALA A 50 -34.36 -3.56 7.81
N ARG A 51 -35.25 -3.80 6.84
CA ARG A 51 -35.00 -3.52 5.42
C ARG A 51 -33.78 -4.25 4.85
N GLY A 52 -33.46 -5.42 5.39
CA GLY A 52 -32.36 -6.26 4.90
C GLY A 52 -32.76 -7.07 3.66
N VAL A 53 -31.81 -7.30 2.76
CA VAL A 53 -31.97 -8.14 1.58
C VAL A 53 -30.93 -9.26 1.62
N ALA A 54 -31.38 -10.52 1.54
CA ALA A 54 -30.55 -11.72 1.43
C ALA A 54 -31.04 -12.57 0.25
N ILE A 55 -30.27 -12.56 -0.86
CA ILE A 55 -30.62 -13.28 -2.09
C ILE A 55 -29.50 -14.23 -2.48
N GLY A 56 -29.77 -15.53 -2.50
CA GLY A 56 -28.82 -16.58 -2.82
C GLY A 56 -28.85 -17.73 -1.81
N ASN A 57 -28.25 -18.87 -2.16
CA ASN A 57 -28.09 -19.97 -1.24
C ASN A 57 -27.24 -19.52 -0.04
N LEU A 58 -27.74 -19.70 1.18
CA LEU A 58 -27.11 -19.31 2.44
C LEU A 58 -26.72 -17.82 2.54
N ALA A 59 -27.31 -16.94 1.71
CA ALA A 59 -27.08 -15.51 1.84
C ALA A 59 -27.58 -15.00 3.20
N THR A 60 -26.81 -14.12 3.87
CA THR A 60 -27.13 -13.64 5.21
C THR A 60 -27.11 -12.12 5.28
N SER A 61 -28.19 -11.53 5.79
CA SER A 61 -28.33 -10.10 6.06
C SER A 61 -28.47 -9.85 7.55
N GLN A 62 -27.52 -9.11 8.15
CA GLN A 62 -27.54 -8.66 9.55
C GLN A 62 -27.24 -7.17 9.59
N GLY A 63 -28.09 -6.40 10.25
CA GLY A 63 -27.98 -4.94 10.28
C GLY A 63 -29.17 -4.25 9.60
N ILE A 64 -29.11 -2.93 9.57
CA ILE A 64 -30.16 -2.09 9.00
C ILE A 64 -29.80 -1.75 7.55
N GLN A 65 -30.76 -1.90 6.61
CA GLN A 65 -30.62 -1.46 5.21
C GLN A 65 -29.45 -2.09 4.43
N GLY A 66 -29.03 -3.29 4.79
CA GLY A 66 -27.94 -3.96 4.11
C GLY A 66 -28.41 -4.93 3.02
N VAL A 67 -27.52 -5.24 2.08
CA VAL A 67 -27.76 -6.10 0.94
C VAL A 67 -26.71 -7.21 0.87
N ALA A 68 -27.15 -8.47 0.85
CA ALA A 68 -26.30 -9.64 0.59
C ALA A 68 -26.87 -10.42 -0.61
N ILE A 69 -26.14 -10.44 -1.72
CA ILE A 69 -26.56 -11.16 -2.93
C ILE A 69 -25.44 -12.06 -3.43
N GLY A 70 -25.71 -13.36 -3.48
CA GLY A 70 -24.78 -14.39 -3.92
C GLY A 70 -24.81 -15.61 -3.01
N ASN A 71 -24.22 -16.73 -3.46
CA ASN A 71 -24.06 -17.90 -2.62
C ASN A 71 -23.13 -17.59 -1.44
N GLY A 72 -23.60 -17.77 -0.21
CA GLY A 72 -22.83 -17.46 0.99
C GLY A 72 -22.48 -15.99 1.19
N ALA A 73 -23.07 -15.07 0.40
CA ALA A 73 -22.85 -13.63 0.61
C ALA A 73 -23.38 -13.21 1.98
N ALA A 74 -22.63 -12.35 2.69
CA ALA A 74 -23.04 -11.94 4.02
C ALA A 74 -22.65 -10.49 4.34
N HIS A 75 -23.58 -9.71 4.85
CA HIS A 75 -23.24 -8.47 5.54
C HIS A 75 -23.64 -8.56 7.02
N TYR A 76 -22.83 -7.92 7.88
CA TYR A 76 -22.95 -7.99 9.33
C TYR A 76 -23.14 -6.64 10.00
N ARG A 77 -23.22 -5.55 9.24
CA ARG A 77 -23.32 -4.17 9.74
C ARG A 77 -24.33 -3.37 8.93
N ASP A 78 -24.70 -2.20 9.45
CA ASP A 78 -25.67 -1.31 8.83
C ASP A 78 -25.15 -0.76 7.49
N ASN A 79 -26.08 -0.50 6.57
CA ASN A 79 -25.84 0.07 5.23
C ASN A 79 -24.79 -0.66 4.39
N ALA A 80 -24.52 -1.91 4.68
CA ALA A 80 -23.43 -2.66 4.06
C ALA A 80 -23.90 -3.44 2.82
N VAL A 81 -23.04 -3.57 1.82
CA VAL A 81 -23.32 -4.28 0.57
C VAL A 81 -22.32 -5.41 0.38
N ALA A 82 -22.80 -6.65 0.30
CA ALA A 82 -22.03 -7.84 -0.04
C ALA A 82 -22.60 -8.49 -1.31
N LEU A 83 -21.83 -8.46 -2.40
CA LEU A 83 -22.27 -8.88 -3.73
C LEU A 83 -21.29 -9.87 -4.37
N GLY A 84 -21.66 -11.13 -4.48
CA GLY A 84 -20.81 -12.17 -5.03
C GLY A 84 -20.79 -13.44 -4.20
N ASN A 85 -20.18 -14.50 -4.72
CA ASN A 85 -20.02 -15.76 -3.99
C ASN A 85 -19.07 -15.52 -2.78
N ASN A 86 -19.53 -15.84 -1.58
CA ASN A 86 -18.82 -15.63 -0.32
C ASN A 86 -18.34 -14.19 -0.06
N ALA A 87 -18.91 -13.18 -0.73
CA ALA A 87 -18.62 -11.78 -0.42
C ALA A 87 -19.03 -11.47 1.02
N LYS A 88 -18.19 -10.79 1.80
CA LYS A 88 -18.43 -10.50 3.22
C LYS A 88 -18.19 -9.05 3.55
N THR A 89 -19.17 -8.39 4.16
CA THR A 89 -19.02 -7.03 4.64
C THR A 89 -19.20 -6.98 6.16
N ARG A 90 -18.14 -6.60 6.87
CA ARG A 90 -18.10 -6.42 8.32
C ARG A 90 -17.89 -4.97 8.74
N ALA A 91 -17.67 -4.08 7.78
CA ALA A 91 -17.63 -2.64 7.99
C ALA A 91 -19.04 -2.05 7.92
N MET A 92 -19.35 -1.07 8.75
CA MET A 92 -20.51 -0.21 8.58
C MET A 92 -20.29 0.68 7.34
N ASP A 93 -21.34 0.90 6.55
CA ASP A 93 -21.26 1.59 5.26
C ASP A 93 -20.20 0.96 4.31
N GLY A 94 -19.91 -0.33 4.50
CA GLY A 94 -18.90 -1.05 3.75
C GLY A 94 -19.44 -1.68 2.47
N ILE A 95 -18.56 -1.88 1.49
CA ILE A 95 -18.87 -2.51 0.22
C ILE A 95 -17.92 -3.67 -0.03
N ALA A 96 -18.44 -4.87 -0.31
CA ALA A 96 -17.67 -6.03 -0.77
C ALA A 96 -18.31 -6.60 -2.04
N ILE A 97 -17.64 -6.47 -3.17
CA ILE A 97 -18.14 -6.93 -4.47
C ILE A 97 -17.12 -7.86 -5.13
N GLY A 98 -17.52 -9.10 -5.37
CA GLY A 98 -16.69 -10.10 -6.03
C GLY A 98 -16.67 -11.43 -5.28
N ASN A 99 -16.08 -12.45 -5.88
CA ASN A 99 -15.89 -13.75 -5.23
C ASN A 99 -14.88 -13.60 -4.07
N ASN A 100 -15.27 -14.02 -2.87
CA ASN A 100 -14.48 -13.90 -1.64
C ASN A 100 -14.00 -12.46 -1.31
N ALA A 101 -14.67 -11.42 -1.85
CA ALA A 101 -14.36 -10.04 -1.49
C ALA A 101 -14.69 -9.78 -0.01
N GLU A 102 -13.86 -9.03 0.71
CA GLU A 102 -14.02 -8.80 2.14
C GLU A 102 -13.78 -7.33 2.52
N SER A 103 -14.83 -6.68 3.06
CA SER A 103 -14.78 -5.32 3.60
C SER A 103 -14.91 -5.38 5.13
N GLY A 104 -13.95 -4.79 5.86
CA GLY A 104 -13.86 -4.90 7.31
C GLY A 104 -13.26 -6.23 7.78
N ILE A 105 -12.90 -6.30 9.05
CA ILE A 105 -12.28 -7.47 9.68
C ILE A 105 -13.25 -8.21 10.60
N GLN A 106 -13.02 -9.50 10.75
CA GLN A 106 -13.75 -10.31 11.75
C GLN A 106 -13.26 -9.92 13.15
N ASN A 107 -14.20 -9.83 14.10
CA ASN A 107 -13.92 -9.51 15.50
C ASN A 107 -13.28 -8.12 15.73
N ASP A 108 -13.70 -7.10 14.97
CA ASP A 108 -13.40 -5.71 15.34
C ASP A 108 -14.16 -5.34 16.62
N PRO A 109 -13.51 -5.38 17.82
CA PRO A 109 -14.21 -5.17 19.09
C PRO A 109 -14.61 -3.72 19.32
N GLN A 110 -14.10 -2.80 18.51
CA GLN A 110 -14.30 -1.35 18.69
C GLN A 110 -15.07 -0.71 17.54
N TYR A 111 -15.60 -1.50 16.58
CA TYR A 111 -16.33 -0.98 15.40
C TYR A 111 -15.54 0.12 14.63
N LYS A 112 -14.23 0.00 14.59
CA LYS A 112 -13.35 1.02 14.01
C LYS A 112 -13.24 0.96 12.49
N VAL A 113 -13.53 -0.20 11.91
CA VAL A 113 -13.46 -0.37 10.44
C VAL A 113 -14.81 -0.02 9.83
N ASN A 114 -14.91 1.18 9.27
CA ASN A 114 -16.09 1.69 8.57
C ASN A 114 -15.70 2.17 7.17
N ASN A 115 -16.70 2.35 6.30
CA ASN A 115 -16.54 2.95 4.97
C ASN A 115 -15.50 2.26 4.08
N SER A 116 -15.17 1.00 4.32
CA SER A 116 -14.19 0.29 3.50
C SER A 116 -14.84 -0.31 2.24
N VAL A 117 -14.07 -0.33 1.14
CA VAL A 117 -14.53 -0.78 -0.16
C VAL A 117 -13.59 -1.85 -0.69
N ALA A 118 -14.11 -3.06 -0.92
CA ALA A 118 -13.40 -4.18 -1.52
C ALA A 118 -14.12 -4.62 -2.80
N VAL A 119 -13.49 -4.42 -3.95
CA VAL A 119 -14.05 -4.80 -5.26
C VAL A 119 -13.07 -5.65 -6.04
N GLY A 120 -13.45 -6.90 -6.29
CA GLY A 120 -12.63 -7.87 -7.02
C GLY A 120 -12.63 -9.25 -6.39
N ASN A 121 -12.07 -10.23 -7.08
CA ASN A 121 -11.90 -11.57 -6.54
C ASN A 121 -10.85 -11.52 -5.40
N SER A 122 -11.21 -12.00 -4.23
CA SER A 122 -10.35 -11.99 -3.02
C SER A 122 -9.81 -10.61 -2.62
N ALA A 123 -10.47 -9.51 -3.04
CA ALA A 123 -10.11 -8.17 -2.59
C ALA A 123 -10.42 -8.01 -1.09
N ARG A 124 -9.50 -7.42 -0.32
CA ARG A 124 -9.64 -7.23 1.13
C ARG A 124 -9.36 -5.78 1.53
N ALA A 125 -10.38 -5.09 2.00
CA ALA A 125 -10.29 -3.75 2.57
C ALA A 125 -10.53 -3.84 4.09
N HIS A 126 -9.47 -4.07 4.84
CA HIS A 126 -9.53 -4.28 6.29
C HIS A 126 -9.20 -3.01 7.09
N GLY A 127 -8.60 -2.00 6.47
CA GLY A 127 -8.42 -0.68 7.07
C GLY A 127 -9.70 0.15 7.08
N GLY A 128 -9.95 0.92 8.12
CA GLY A 128 -11.05 1.90 8.14
C GLY A 128 -10.90 2.89 6.98
N SER A 129 -11.96 3.09 6.18
CA SER A 129 -11.93 3.88 4.93
C SER A 129 -10.91 3.37 3.90
N GLY A 130 -10.51 2.09 3.99
CA GLY A 130 -9.61 1.45 3.04
C GLY A 130 -10.33 1.11 1.73
N VAL A 131 -9.61 1.19 0.61
CA VAL A 131 -10.11 0.88 -0.73
C VAL A 131 -9.23 -0.19 -1.38
N ALA A 132 -9.77 -1.37 -1.66
CA ALA A 132 -9.11 -2.47 -2.35
C ALA A 132 -9.83 -2.76 -3.67
N LEU A 133 -9.17 -2.51 -4.81
CA LEU A 133 -9.73 -2.67 -6.15
C LEU A 133 -8.87 -3.62 -6.99
N GLY A 134 -9.38 -4.81 -7.30
CA GLY A 134 -8.71 -5.78 -8.16
C GLY A 134 -8.66 -7.19 -7.57
N ASN A 135 -7.99 -8.09 -8.27
CA ASN A 135 -7.82 -9.47 -7.81
C ASN A 135 -6.72 -9.55 -6.74
N ASP A 136 -7.00 -10.23 -5.65
CA ASP A 136 -6.08 -10.47 -4.53
C ASP A 136 -5.41 -9.19 -3.98
N THR A 137 -6.17 -8.10 -3.93
CA THR A 137 -5.72 -6.80 -3.41
C THR A 137 -5.95 -6.66 -1.92
N TYR A 138 -5.02 -5.95 -1.23
CA TYR A 138 -5.06 -5.77 0.21
C TYR A 138 -4.89 -4.30 0.60
N ALA A 139 -5.95 -3.66 1.10
CA ALA A 139 -5.90 -2.35 1.74
C ALA A 139 -6.06 -2.55 3.26
N LEU A 140 -4.95 -2.76 3.97
CA LEU A 140 -4.94 -3.12 5.40
C LEU A 140 -4.73 -1.91 6.31
N GLY A 141 -4.02 -0.89 5.84
CA GLY A 141 -3.86 0.36 6.58
C GLY A 141 -5.14 1.20 6.60
N GLY A 142 -5.37 1.95 7.66
CA GLY A 142 -6.46 2.93 7.71
C GLY A 142 -6.32 3.98 6.59
N SER A 143 -7.40 4.28 5.87
CA SER A 143 -7.42 5.21 4.73
C SER A 143 -6.41 4.86 3.63
N SER A 144 -6.07 3.58 3.48
CA SER A 144 -5.16 3.10 2.44
C SER A 144 -5.88 2.79 1.12
N VAL A 145 -5.16 2.86 0.02
CA VAL A 145 -5.67 2.53 -1.32
C VAL A 145 -4.78 1.48 -1.97
N ALA A 146 -5.35 0.32 -2.30
CA ALA A 146 -4.71 -0.72 -3.08
C ALA A 146 -5.49 -0.94 -4.37
N ALA A 147 -4.86 -0.76 -5.54
CA ALA A 147 -5.51 -0.94 -6.83
C ALA A 147 -4.61 -1.71 -7.81
N GLY A 148 -5.10 -2.83 -8.32
CA GLY A 148 -4.35 -3.68 -9.26
C GLY A 148 -4.51 -5.17 -8.94
N ASN A 149 -3.74 -6.02 -9.61
CA ASN A 149 -3.63 -7.42 -9.24
C ASN A 149 -2.55 -7.56 -8.15
N ALA A 150 -2.86 -8.20 -7.05
CA ALA A 150 -1.94 -8.39 -5.92
C ALA A 150 -1.27 -7.09 -5.44
N ALA A 151 -2.00 -5.96 -5.44
CA ALA A 151 -1.51 -4.71 -4.87
C ALA A 151 -1.75 -4.70 -3.35
N TRP A 152 -0.74 -4.24 -2.58
CA TRP A 152 -0.75 -4.29 -1.12
C TRP A 152 -0.44 -2.92 -0.52
N ALA A 153 -1.43 -2.29 0.09
CA ALA A 153 -1.31 -1.05 0.85
C ALA A 153 -1.46 -1.37 2.35
N LEU A 154 -0.34 -1.60 3.01
CA LEU A 154 -0.29 -2.09 4.40
C LEU A 154 -0.17 -0.95 5.41
N GLY A 155 0.52 0.14 5.04
CA GLY A 155 0.68 1.30 5.91
C GLY A 155 -0.60 2.14 6.01
N GLU A 156 -0.79 2.82 7.13
CA GLU A 156 -1.87 3.81 7.27
C GLU A 156 -1.67 4.93 6.24
N ARG A 157 -2.73 5.34 5.55
CA ARG A 157 -2.72 6.35 4.47
C ARG A 157 -1.80 6.01 3.30
N SER A 158 -1.44 4.74 3.15
CA SER A 158 -0.57 4.30 2.06
C SER A 158 -1.34 4.07 0.77
N THR A 159 -0.63 4.18 -0.35
CA THR A 159 -1.17 3.96 -1.68
C THR A 159 -0.32 2.95 -2.44
N ALA A 160 -0.94 1.87 -2.94
CA ALA A 160 -0.29 0.87 -3.78
C ALA A 160 -1.11 0.68 -5.07
N ILE A 161 -0.59 1.14 -6.21
CA ILE A 161 -1.29 1.08 -7.50
C ILE A 161 -0.42 0.37 -8.54
N GLY A 162 -0.91 -0.73 -9.06
CA GLY A 162 -0.21 -1.53 -10.07
C GLY A 162 -0.22 -3.03 -9.74
N ASN A 163 0.21 -3.84 -10.71
CA ASN A 163 0.39 -5.27 -10.48
C ASN A 163 1.55 -5.48 -9.49
N ASN A 164 1.32 -6.20 -8.41
CA ASN A 164 2.28 -6.44 -7.34
C ASN A 164 2.90 -5.16 -6.72
N ALA A 165 2.21 -4.02 -6.78
CA ALA A 165 2.66 -2.81 -6.07
C ALA A 165 2.55 -3.00 -4.55
N HIS A 166 3.55 -2.54 -3.79
CA HIS A 166 3.62 -2.75 -2.34
C HIS A 166 3.99 -1.46 -1.61
N SER A 167 3.12 -0.99 -0.72
CA SER A 167 3.34 0.20 0.10
C SER A 167 3.13 -0.11 1.58
N GLU A 168 4.18 -0.01 2.40
CA GLU A 168 4.17 -0.45 3.80
C GLU A 168 4.27 0.72 4.80
N GLY A 169 4.98 1.79 4.47
CA GLY A 169 5.15 2.92 5.37
C GLY A 169 3.91 3.81 5.50
N TYR A 170 3.78 4.52 6.62
CA TYR A 170 2.77 5.56 6.80
C TYR A 170 2.85 6.64 5.70
N GLY A 171 1.74 6.92 5.02
CA GLY A 171 1.70 7.90 3.95
C GLY A 171 2.55 7.56 2.72
N SER A 172 3.02 6.31 2.58
CA SER A 172 3.89 5.90 1.48
C SER A 172 3.11 5.65 0.19
N ILE A 173 3.79 5.81 -0.94
CA ILE A 173 3.21 5.66 -2.28
C ILE A 173 4.06 4.68 -3.10
N ALA A 174 3.44 3.62 -3.60
CA ALA A 174 4.01 2.70 -4.57
C ALA A 174 3.14 2.68 -5.83
N MET A 175 3.62 3.17 -6.96
CA MET A 175 2.88 3.22 -8.22
C MET A 175 3.69 2.64 -9.37
N GLY A 176 3.18 1.58 -9.98
CA GLY A 176 3.83 0.86 -11.08
C GLY A 176 3.79 -0.65 -10.84
N ARG A 177 4.10 -1.43 -11.88
CA ARG A 177 4.26 -2.87 -11.75
C ARG A 177 5.44 -3.15 -10.81
N GLU A 178 5.22 -3.95 -9.78
CA GLU A 178 6.26 -4.32 -8.80
C GLU A 178 6.91 -3.13 -8.05
N ALA A 179 6.30 -1.92 -8.10
CA ALA A 179 6.80 -0.78 -7.33
C ALA A 179 6.75 -1.09 -5.83
N SER A 180 7.80 -0.75 -5.08
CA SER A 180 7.93 -1.07 -3.66
C SER A 180 8.36 0.15 -2.84
N ALA A 181 7.45 0.66 -2.01
CA ALA A 181 7.70 1.75 -1.06
C ALA A 181 7.70 1.17 0.37
N LEU A 182 8.88 0.83 0.87
CA LEU A 182 9.05 0.07 2.09
C LEU A 182 9.85 0.87 3.13
N SER A 183 9.43 0.79 4.39
CA SER A 183 10.21 1.23 5.53
C SER A 183 10.08 0.19 6.63
N THR A 184 11.18 -0.40 7.05
CA THR A 184 11.20 -1.47 8.05
C THR A 184 11.53 -0.96 9.45
N GLN A 185 11.91 0.31 9.60
CA GLN A 185 12.29 0.89 10.89
C GLN A 185 11.07 1.23 11.75
N ASP A 186 11.06 0.77 12.98
CA ASP A 186 10.04 1.12 13.96
C ASP A 186 10.19 2.58 14.38
N GLY A 187 9.09 3.33 14.40
CA GLY A 187 8.97 4.68 14.95
C GLY A 187 8.85 5.82 13.92
N ASP A 188 9.59 5.82 12.81
CA ASP A 188 9.56 6.90 11.81
C ASP A 188 9.28 6.42 10.37
N LYS A 189 8.44 5.41 10.22
CA LYS A 189 7.98 4.87 8.92
C LYS A 189 7.19 5.91 8.15
N LYS A 190 7.83 6.83 7.43
CA LYS A 190 7.12 7.96 6.84
C LYS A 190 7.47 8.21 5.39
N ASN A 191 6.39 8.37 4.59
CA ASN A 191 6.45 9.08 3.31
C ASN A 191 7.51 8.56 2.34
N VAL A 192 7.53 7.26 2.11
CA VAL A 192 8.39 6.64 1.09
C VAL A 192 7.67 6.68 -0.25
N VAL A 193 8.34 7.05 -1.32
CA VAL A 193 7.74 7.17 -2.65
C VAL A 193 8.50 6.32 -3.66
N ALA A 194 7.84 5.36 -4.28
CA ALA A 194 8.35 4.54 -5.37
C ALA A 194 7.39 4.62 -6.55
N ILE A 195 7.78 5.28 -7.65
CA ILE A 195 6.95 5.44 -8.84
C ILE A 195 7.72 5.01 -10.08
N GLY A 196 7.21 4.02 -10.76
CA GLY A 196 7.79 3.43 -11.97
C GLY A 196 7.69 1.91 -11.93
N ASP A 197 7.86 1.29 -13.09
CA ASP A 197 7.99 -0.15 -13.20
C ASP A 197 9.23 -0.58 -12.41
N ASP A 198 9.06 -1.48 -11.46
CA ASP A 198 10.16 -2.01 -10.65
C ASP A 198 10.89 -0.95 -9.78
N ALA A 199 10.28 0.23 -9.55
CA ALA A 199 10.86 1.25 -8.69
C ALA A 199 10.90 0.78 -7.23
N GLN A 200 12.00 1.05 -6.52
CA GLN A 200 12.21 0.62 -5.14
C GLN A 200 12.71 1.78 -4.28
N ALA A 201 11.94 2.15 -3.28
CA ALA A 201 12.37 3.09 -2.25
C ALA A 201 12.30 2.42 -0.88
N THR A 202 13.40 2.49 -0.12
CA THR A 202 13.53 1.86 1.19
C THR A 202 14.10 2.86 2.19
N GLY A 203 13.44 2.95 3.33
CA GLY A 203 13.81 3.93 4.36
C GLY A 203 13.06 5.25 4.28
N SER A 204 12.96 5.90 5.42
CA SER A 204 12.13 7.08 5.63
C SER A 204 12.48 8.25 4.71
N ARG A 205 11.47 8.90 4.16
CA ARG A 205 11.58 10.09 3.30
C ARG A 205 12.36 9.87 2.00
N SER A 206 12.52 8.60 1.58
CA SER A 206 13.23 8.26 0.34
C SER A 206 12.30 8.28 -0.86
N ILE A 207 12.84 8.65 -2.02
CA ILE A 207 12.12 8.78 -3.29
C ILE A 207 12.85 8.01 -4.38
N ALA A 208 12.16 7.09 -5.05
CA ALA A 208 12.61 6.43 -6.26
C ALA A 208 11.61 6.71 -7.39
N LEU A 209 12.02 7.42 -8.43
CA LEU A 209 11.17 7.81 -9.55
C LEU A 209 11.80 7.42 -10.89
N GLY A 210 11.23 6.45 -11.55
CA GLY A 210 11.69 5.92 -12.84
C GLY A 210 11.66 4.39 -12.88
N VAL A 211 11.79 3.83 -14.08
CA VAL A 211 11.88 2.38 -14.25
C VAL A 211 13.12 1.85 -13.53
N SER A 212 12.95 0.88 -12.65
CA SER A 212 14.01 0.28 -11.83
C SER A 212 14.86 1.29 -11.03
N ALA A 213 14.31 2.48 -10.72
CA ALA A 213 14.95 3.45 -9.85
C ALA A 213 15.05 2.88 -8.42
N GLN A 214 16.18 3.11 -7.74
CA GLN A 214 16.45 2.56 -6.41
C GLN A 214 16.94 3.64 -5.43
N ALA A 215 16.20 3.87 -4.36
CA ALA A 215 16.65 4.61 -3.19
C ALA A 215 16.75 3.62 -2.02
N GLY A 216 17.97 3.10 -1.79
CA GLY A 216 18.26 1.98 -0.88
C GLY A 216 18.15 0.60 -1.54
N THR A 217 18.44 -0.44 -0.78
CA THR A 217 18.44 -1.83 -1.27
C THR A 217 17.60 -2.74 -0.43
N LEU A 218 16.70 -3.48 -1.07
CA LEU A 218 15.99 -4.60 -0.49
C LEU A 218 16.18 -5.85 -1.35
N GLU A 219 16.29 -7.00 -0.70
CA GLU A 219 16.15 -8.26 -1.39
C GLU A 219 14.69 -8.45 -1.81
N ARG A 220 14.45 -8.65 -3.11
CA ARG A 220 13.09 -8.85 -3.61
C ARG A 220 12.58 -10.22 -3.26
N VAL A 221 11.57 -10.24 -2.42
CA VAL A 221 10.74 -11.43 -2.27
C VAL A 221 9.67 -11.39 -3.36
N ARG A 222 9.87 -12.15 -4.43
CA ARG A 222 8.94 -12.22 -5.57
C ARG A 222 7.59 -12.85 -5.21
N ASP A 223 7.53 -13.69 -4.18
CA ASP A 223 6.31 -14.34 -3.72
C ASP A 223 5.80 -13.65 -2.44
N ARG A 224 4.88 -12.73 -2.63
CA ARG A 224 4.28 -11.96 -1.54
C ARG A 224 3.21 -12.72 -0.75
N SER A 225 2.74 -13.87 -1.23
CA SER A 225 1.87 -14.76 -0.45
C SER A 225 2.61 -15.32 0.77
N VAL A 226 3.91 -15.48 0.65
CA VAL A 226 4.82 -15.90 1.73
C VAL A 226 5.01 -14.80 2.79
N TYR A 227 4.87 -13.52 2.40
CA TYR A 227 5.06 -12.37 3.28
C TYR A 227 4.03 -12.30 4.41
N LYS A 228 2.79 -12.73 4.12
CA LYS A 228 1.66 -12.67 5.06
C LYS A 228 1.82 -13.66 6.22
N ASP A 229 2.44 -14.82 5.95
CA ASP A 229 2.43 -15.95 6.88
C ASP A 229 3.83 -16.34 7.38
N ASN A 230 4.90 -15.62 6.99
CA ASN A 230 6.27 -15.94 7.38
C ASN A 230 6.98 -14.81 8.13
N PRO A 231 6.96 -14.82 9.49
CA PRO A 231 7.64 -13.80 10.31
C PRO A 231 9.16 -13.72 10.08
N GLU A 232 9.81 -14.82 9.64
CA GLU A 232 11.24 -14.82 9.36
C GLU A 232 11.60 -13.96 8.15
N LEU A 233 10.70 -13.84 7.19
CA LEU A 233 10.92 -13.00 6.00
C LEU A 233 10.90 -11.51 6.34
N ILE A 234 10.01 -11.08 7.22
CA ILE A 234 9.97 -9.72 7.75
C ILE A 234 11.28 -9.41 8.49
N THR A 235 11.82 -10.38 9.23
CA THR A 235 13.09 -10.25 9.95
C THR A 235 14.28 -10.15 8.98
N LYS A 236 14.30 -10.88 7.89
CA LYS A 236 15.36 -10.80 6.86
C LYS A 236 15.34 -9.45 6.13
N LEU A 237 14.17 -8.91 5.80
CA LEU A 237 14.03 -7.58 5.20
C LEU A 237 14.47 -6.47 6.17
N LYS A 238 14.23 -6.62 7.48
CA LYS A 238 14.72 -5.69 8.51
C LYS A 238 16.26 -5.63 8.60
N ALA A 239 16.95 -6.68 8.20
CA ALA A 239 18.42 -6.76 8.24
C ALA A 239 19.11 -6.11 7.04
N GLN A 240 18.37 -5.63 6.02
CA GLN A 240 18.94 -4.95 4.86
C GLN A 240 19.12 -3.46 5.10
N LYS A 241 20.07 -2.86 4.38
CA LYS A 241 20.41 -1.45 4.52
C LYS A 241 19.28 -0.57 4.01
N GLU A 242 18.63 0.17 4.89
CA GLU A 242 17.75 1.29 4.54
C GLU A 242 18.59 2.56 4.35
N VAL A 243 18.14 3.42 3.44
CA VAL A 243 18.68 4.76 3.28
C VAL A 243 17.59 5.79 3.59
N THR A 244 17.93 6.84 4.30
CA THR A 244 17.03 7.92 4.65
C THR A 244 17.32 9.16 3.82
N ASP A 245 16.27 9.93 3.50
CA ASP A 245 16.40 11.18 2.74
C ASP A 245 17.09 11.01 1.37
N ALA A 246 17.00 9.81 0.79
CA ALA A 246 17.64 9.47 -0.47
C ALA A 246 16.69 9.74 -1.66
N VAL A 247 17.22 10.30 -2.74
CA VAL A 247 16.44 10.65 -3.93
C VAL A 247 17.09 10.07 -5.19
N ALA A 248 16.41 9.12 -5.83
CA ALA A 248 16.81 8.51 -7.10
C ALA A 248 15.79 8.83 -8.19
N ILE A 249 16.14 9.65 -9.16
CA ILE A 249 15.26 10.07 -10.26
C ILE A 249 15.90 9.75 -11.61
N GLY A 250 15.25 8.87 -12.36
CA GLY A 250 15.71 8.40 -13.67
C GLY A 250 15.63 6.89 -13.78
N SER A 251 15.57 6.37 -15.01
CA SER A 251 15.61 4.92 -15.23
C SER A 251 16.92 4.35 -14.67
N GLU A 252 16.83 3.32 -13.84
CA GLU A 252 17.97 2.65 -13.20
C GLU A 252 18.85 3.62 -12.32
N ALA A 253 18.34 4.80 -11.93
CA ALA A 253 19.03 5.66 -10.98
C ALA A 253 19.14 4.95 -9.63
N SER A 254 20.29 5.05 -8.94
CA SER A 254 20.55 4.30 -7.70
C SER A 254 21.22 5.16 -6.64
N VAL A 255 20.63 5.18 -5.45
CA VAL A 255 21.20 5.79 -4.25
C VAL A 255 21.38 4.71 -3.19
N GLN A 256 22.61 4.49 -2.76
CA GLN A 256 23.02 3.45 -1.82
C GLN A 256 23.34 4.00 -0.42
N GLU A 257 23.28 5.30 -0.22
CA GLU A 257 23.69 5.97 1.01
C GLU A 257 22.69 7.06 1.43
N ASN A 258 22.67 7.40 2.71
CA ASN A 258 21.78 8.42 3.26
C ASN A 258 22.02 9.80 2.63
N GLU A 259 20.93 10.58 2.51
CA GLU A 259 20.96 11.95 2.03
C GLU A 259 21.55 12.09 0.60
N GLY A 260 21.59 10.99 -0.17
CA GLY A 260 22.11 10.97 -1.52
C GLY A 260 21.10 11.45 -2.57
N LEU A 261 21.59 12.08 -3.65
CA LEU A 261 20.78 12.49 -4.80
C LEU A 261 21.38 11.96 -6.10
N ALA A 262 20.66 11.03 -6.76
CA ALA A 262 20.95 10.58 -8.12
C ALA A 262 19.88 11.14 -9.08
N LEU A 263 20.30 11.99 -10.02
CA LEU A 263 19.42 12.61 -11.01
C LEU A 263 19.90 12.33 -12.43
N GLY A 264 19.25 11.41 -13.09
CA GLY A 264 19.56 10.99 -14.47
C GLY A 264 19.51 9.48 -14.62
N SER A 265 19.30 9.00 -15.85
CA SER A 265 19.32 7.55 -16.14
C SER A 265 20.67 6.96 -15.72
N LYS A 266 20.63 5.87 -14.93
CA LYS A 266 21.84 5.15 -14.42
C LYS A 266 22.78 6.03 -13.58
N ALA A 267 22.30 7.16 -13.04
CA ALA A 267 23.06 7.94 -12.07
C ALA A 267 23.20 7.13 -10.77
N THR A 268 24.41 7.11 -10.17
CA THR A 268 24.68 6.27 -8.99
C THR A 268 25.35 7.09 -7.88
N VAL A 269 24.82 6.98 -6.67
CA VAL A 269 25.37 7.58 -5.45
C VAL A 269 25.83 6.50 -4.50
N ASN A 270 27.14 6.47 -4.18
CA ASN A 270 27.77 5.46 -3.36
C ASN A 270 28.40 6.04 -2.06
N ASN A 271 28.16 7.30 -1.76
CA ASN A 271 28.66 7.95 -0.55
C ASN A 271 27.57 8.85 0.07
N VAL A 272 27.59 8.98 1.38
CA VAL A 272 26.64 9.82 2.14
C VAL A 272 26.67 11.25 1.62
N ARG A 273 25.49 11.85 1.45
CA ARG A 273 25.32 13.22 0.93
C ARG A 273 25.89 13.43 -0.47
N GLY A 274 26.20 12.35 -1.18
CA GLY A 274 26.69 12.41 -2.55
C GLY A 274 25.61 12.89 -3.54
N VAL A 275 26.04 13.61 -4.57
CA VAL A 275 25.17 14.12 -5.63
C VAL A 275 25.69 13.67 -7.00
N ALA A 276 24.92 12.88 -7.73
CA ALA A 276 25.22 12.45 -9.10
C ALA A 276 24.25 13.13 -10.07
N LEU A 277 24.72 14.03 -10.92
CA LEU A 277 23.93 14.79 -11.87
C LEU A 277 24.20 14.37 -13.32
N GLY A 278 23.16 13.91 -14.00
CA GLY A 278 23.18 13.50 -15.40
C GLY A 278 23.29 11.99 -15.58
N ALA A 279 22.92 11.54 -16.79
CA ALA A 279 22.91 10.11 -17.12
C ALA A 279 24.30 9.48 -16.94
N ASN A 280 24.35 8.29 -16.32
CA ASN A 280 25.59 7.55 -16.01
C ASN A 280 26.57 8.28 -15.07
N SER A 281 26.21 9.38 -14.43
CA SER A 281 27.07 10.01 -13.42
C SER A 281 27.22 9.09 -12.22
N ALA A 282 28.41 9.06 -11.61
CA ALA A 282 28.66 8.26 -10.43
C ALA A 282 29.49 9.07 -9.41
N THR A 283 29.09 9.07 -8.15
CA THR A 283 29.89 9.69 -7.10
C THR A 283 31.06 8.79 -6.70
N ALA A 284 32.16 9.42 -6.32
CA ALA A 284 33.32 8.79 -5.68
C ALA A 284 33.48 9.33 -4.25
N ALA A 285 34.29 8.67 -3.47
CA ALA A 285 34.64 9.16 -2.13
C ALA A 285 35.18 10.59 -2.19
N PRO A 286 34.81 11.47 -1.24
CA PRO A 286 35.34 12.83 -1.20
C PRO A 286 36.84 12.82 -0.98
N VAL A 287 37.56 13.68 -1.71
CA VAL A 287 39.01 13.85 -1.56
C VAL A 287 39.27 15.24 -0.99
N SER A 288 39.82 15.27 0.21
CA SER A 288 40.22 16.53 0.89
C SER A 288 41.54 17.03 0.38
N THR A 289 41.63 18.32 -0.01
CA THR A 289 42.85 18.97 -0.47
C THR A 289 43.06 20.26 0.34
N ALA A 290 43.83 20.19 1.40
CA ALA A 290 44.03 21.31 2.30
C ALA A 290 45.05 22.35 1.76
N SER A 291 46.02 21.90 0.97
CA SER A 291 47.04 22.77 0.40
C SER A 291 47.74 22.11 -0.77
N GLU A 292 48.35 22.90 -1.62
CA GLU A 292 49.22 22.45 -2.72
C GLU A 292 50.49 23.31 -2.78
N THR A 293 51.61 22.76 -3.28
CA THR A 293 52.84 23.49 -3.50
C THR A 293 53.03 23.73 -4.98
N ILE A 294 52.96 24.98 -5.40
CA ILE A 294 53.15 25.43 -6.79
C ILE A 294 54.42 26.29 -6.86
N ASN A 295 55.37 25.90 -7.71
CA ASN A 295 56.66 26.58 -7.87
C ASN A 295 57.41 26.83 -6.52
N GLY A 296 57.35 25.86 -5.59
CA GLY A 296 58.02 25.94 -4.31
C GLY A 296 57.29 26.75 -3.22
N LEU A 297 56.14 27.36 -3.55
CA LEU A 297 55.29 28.08 -2.60
C LEU A 297 54.07 27.25 -2.20
N LYS A 298 53.83 27.16 -0.90
CA LYS A 298 52.66 26.45 -0.37
C LYS A 298 51.45 27.39 -0.36
N TYR A 299 50.37 26.92 -0.99
CA TYR A 299 49.05 27.58 -1.00
C TYR A 299 48.09 26.75 -0.17
N ASN A 300 47.42 27.37 0.79
CA ASN A 300 46.35 26.75 1.58
C ASN A 300 45.00 27.07 0.92
N TYR A 301 44.16 26.06 0.82
CA TYR A 301 42.83 26.21 0.22
C TYR A 301 41.75 26.38 1.30
N ALA A 302 40.83 27.33 1.09
CA ALA A 302 39.61 27.42 1.87
C ALA A 302 38.75 26.17 1.56
N GLY A 303 38.14 25.59 2.59
CA GLY A 303 37.33 24.37 2.39
C GLY A 303 38.17 23.12 2.11
N GLY A 304 39.42 23.05 2.60
CA GLY A 304 40.33 21.95 2.37
C GLY A 304 39.88 20.58 2.85
N THR A 305 38.79 20.49 3.62
CA THR A 305 38.16 19.23 4.04
C THR A 305 36.85 19.06 3.29
N ALA A 306 36.77 18.04 2.45
CA ALA A 306 35.57 17.70 1.69
C ALA A 306 34.64 16.79 2.52
N ASP A 307 33.38 17.15 2.62
CA ASP A 307 32.35 16.40 3.33
C ASP A 307 31.64 15.37 2.40
N SER A 308 31.38 15.76 1.16
CA SER A 308 30.70 14.92 0.17
C SER A 308 31.18 15.26 -1.24
N THR A 309 30.59 14.60 -2.24
CA THR A 309 30.99 14.77 -3.64
C THR A 309 29.79 15.15 -4.50
N VAL A 310 29.96 16.13 -5.39
CA VAL A 310 29.06 16.36 -6.53
C VAL A 310 29.75 15.85 -7.79
N SER A 311 29.16 14.88 -8.46
CA SER A 311 29.66 14.32 -9.71
C SER A 311 28.73 14.63 -10.87
N VAL A 312 29.28 15.18 -11.94
CA VAL A 312 28.55 15.42 -13.21
C VAL A 312 28.89 14.38 -14.29
N GLY A 313 29.67 13.35 -13.97
CA GLY A 313 30.09 12.28 -14.85
C GLY A 313 30.66 11.09 -14.10
N LYS A 314 31.48 10.30 -14.77
CA LYS A 314 32.31 9.22 -14.22
C LYS A 314 33.55 9.05 -15.06
N THR A 315 34.52 8.29 -14.59
CA THR A 315 35.75 7.96 -15.34
C THR A 315 35.43 7.47 -16.75
N GLY A 316 35.98 8.12 -17.77
CA GLY A 316 35.74 7.85 -19.19
C GLY A 316 34.42 8.42 -19.74
N MET A 317 33.67 9.16 -18.93
CA MET A 317 32.43 9.84 -19.32
C MET A 317 32.34 11.20 -18.61
N GLU A 318 33.43 11.96 -18.65
CA GLU A 318 33.56 13.29 -18.07
C GLU A 318 32.69 14.30 -18.85
N ARG A 319 32.23 15.35 -18.16
CA ARG A 319 31.42 16.43 -18.74
C ARG A 319 32.05 17.80 -18.48
N THR A 320 31.98 18.68 -19.48
CA THR A 320 32.24 20.09 -19.26
C THR A 320 31.06 20.75 -18.54
N VAL A 321 31.37 21.67 -17.62
CA VAL A 321 30.38 22.53 -16.99
C VAL A 321 30.43 23.88 -17.70
N THR A 322 29.36 24.28 -18.38
CA THR A 322 29.28 25.55 -19.13
C THR A 322 28.32 26.52 -18.46
N ASN A 323 28.42 27.83 -18.83
CA ASN A 323 27.56 28.90 -18.31
C ASN A 323 27.67 29.07 -16.78
N VAL A 324 28.84 28.82 -16.25
CA VAL A 324 29.15 29.08 -14.84
C VAL A 324 29.63 30.51 -14.70
N ALA A 325 28.96 31.32 -13.88
CA ALA A 325 29.41 32.67 -13.55
C ALA A 325 30.71 32.61 -12.75
N ALA A 326 31.50 33.70 -12.81
CA ALA A 326 32.69 33.84 -11.97
C ALA A 326 32.33 33.66 -10.48
N GLY A 327 33.13 32.86 -9.77
CA GLY A 327 32.96 32.66 -8.34
C GLY A 327 33.16 33.99 -7.58
N ARG A 328 32.44 34.18 -6.49
CA ARG A 328 32.70 35.30 -5.59
C ARG A 328 34.03 35.03 -4.88
N ILE A 329 35.01 35.94 -5.07
CA ILE A 329 36.26 35.94 -4.30
C ILE A 329 35.97 36.70 -3.01
N SER A 330 36.00 36.02 -1.87
CA SER A 330 35.89 36.64 -0.55
C SER A 330 36.91 35.99 0.40
N ALA A 331 37.23 36.69 1.49
CA ALA A 331 38.15 36.18 2.51
C ALA A 331 37.45 35.14 3.46
N THR A 332 36.17 34.84 3.25
CA THR A 332 35.37 33.88 4.02
C THR A 332 34.75 32.84 3.10
#